data_d865416e7ef40d72a5ff74c5799f19a5
#
_entry.id   d865416e7ef40d72a5ff74c5799f19a5
#
_cell.length_a   1.000
_cell.length_b   1.000
_cell.length_c   1.000
_cell.angle_alpha   90.00
_cell.angle_beta   90.00
_cell.angle_gamma   90.00
#
_symmetry.space_group_name_H-M   'P 1'
#
loop_
_entity.id
_entity.type
_entity.pdbx_description
1 polymer ?
#
loop_
_entity_poly.entity_id
_entity_poly.type
_entity_poly.pdbx_seq_one_letter_code
_entity_poly.pdbx_strand_id
1 'polypeptide(L)'
;MPDEWARAFFDEGFEETFRLRGAYDSTQDDLDMLCSTVMPHGHGTRVLDVACGFGRHAGALTERGCRVVGIDASPEQISRARQLYPQTRFVVADMRQPPPGPYDVVLNLWTSFGLLPTRADDLAALTAWRNVLVPGGTLIMDVATRERAEYLNREGSERISTKRVTRGCVTTEARYDWAEGISYVRYSRDGWSRRCRTRLYSRPELELALREAGFTAVSLWGDFKLGPVGPAKRTVVLAGTEASAPPPVP
;
A
#
# COMPACT_ATOMS: atom_id res chain seq x y z
N MET A 1 1.69 4.59 -20.15
CA MET A 1 0.44 5.22 -19.68
C MET A 1 -0.05 4.41 -18.50
N PRO A 2 -0.44 5.01 -17.36
CA PRO A 2 -1.06 4.28 -16.27
C PRO A 2 -2.28 3.56 -16.84
N ASP A 3 -2.50 2.31 -16.41
CA ASP A 3 -3.56 1.48 -16.95
C ASP A 3 -4.93 2.13 -16.74
N GLU A 4 -5.75 2.18 -17.78
CA GLU A 4 -7.09 2.80 -17.79
C GLU A 4 -7.99 2.32 -16.64
N TRP A 5 -7.83 1.04 -16.22
CA TRP A 5 -8.59 0.46 -15.13
C TRP A 5 -8.32 1.12 -13.77
N ALA A 6 -7.06 1.51 -13.49
CA ALA A 6 -6.70 2.15 -12.23
C ALA A 6 -7.38 3.52 -12.09
N ARG A 7 -7.40 4.30 -13.19
CA ARG A 7 -8.13 5.57 -13.22
C ARG A 7 -9.62 5.38 -13.02
N ALA A 8 -10.21 4.38 -13.70
CA ALA A 8 -11.63 4.09 -13.57
C ALA A 8 -12.02 3.53 -12.19
N PHE A 9 -11.12 2.86 -11.48
CA PHE A 9 -11.37 2.30 -10.17
C PHE A 9 -11.24 3.34 -9.04
N PHE A 10 -10.21 4.18 -9.09
CA PHE A 10 -9.90 5.17 -8.04
C PHE A 10 -10.53 6.55 -8.33
N ASP A 11 -11.83 6.57 -8.62
CA ASP A 11 -12.62 7.79 -8.79
C ASP A 11 -13.14 8.37 -7.45
N GLU A 12 -13.93 9.43 -7.49
CA GLU A 12 -14.57 10.02 -6.29
C GLU A 12 -15.44 9.02 -5.54
N GLY A 13 -16.15 8.16 -6.26
CA GLY A 13 -17.01 7.12 -5.67
C GLY A 13 -16.21 6.09 -4.87
N PHE A 14 -14.94 5.87 -5.22
CA PHE A 14 -14.04 4.99 -4.46
C PHE A 14 -13.81 5.54 -3.05
N GLU A 15 -13.36 6.80 -2.89
CA GLU A 15 -13.10 7.43 -1.59
C GLU A 15 -14.33 7.32 -0.69
N GLU A 16 -15.49 7.73 -1.19
CA GLU A 16 -16.74 7.69 -0.43
C GLU A 16 -17.13 6.25 -0.04
N THR A 17 -17.03 5.30 -0.97
CA THR A 17 -17.35 3.89 -0.70
C THR A 17 -16.49 3.33 0.42
N PHE A 18 -15.19 3.63 0.44
CA PHE A 18 -14.29 3.15 1.47
C PHE A 18 -14.49 3.88 2.81
N ARG A 19 -14.83 5.17 2.78
CA ARG A 19 -15.22 5.94 3.99
C ARG A 19 -16.49 5.36 4.63
N LEU A 20 -17.51 5.07 3.84
CA LEU A 20 -18.76 4.46 4.33
C LEU A 20 -18.56 3.06 4.94
N ARG A 21 -17.46 2.38 4.62
CA ARG A 21 -17.08 1.10 5.23
C ARG A 21 -16.24 1.24 6.50
N GLY A 22 -15.96 2.47 6.95
CA GLY A 22 -15.06 2.73 8.08
C GLY A 22 -13.60 2.40 7.78
N ALA A 23 -13.22 2.38 6.51
CA ALA A 23 -11.90 1.92 6.08
C ALA A 23 -10.78 2.89 6.48
N TYR A 24 -11.11 4.15 6.79
CA TYR A 24 -10.14 5.20 7.11
C TYR A 24 -10.12 5.59 8.59
N ASP A 25 -10.93 4.91 9.43
CA ASP A 25 -11.11 5.28 10.84
C ASP A 25 -9.82 5.13 11.66
N SER A 26 -8.95 4.17 11.31
CA SER A 26 -7.66 3.93 11.99
C SER A 26 -6.49 4.74 11.45
N THR A 27 -6.70 5.66 10.48
CA THR A 27 -5.60 6.37 9.82
C THR A 27 -4.67 7.07 10.78
N GLN A 28 -5.22 7.73 11.81
CA GLN A 28 -4.44 8.48 12.80
C GLN A 28 -3.59 7.54 13.66
N ASP A 29 -4.17 6.43 14.13
CA ASP A 29 -3.48 5.43 14.94
C ASP A 29 -2.36 4.76 14.14
N ASP A 30 -2.63 4.42 12.86
CA ASP A 30 -1.63 3.85 11.94
C ASP A 30 -0.44 4.81 11.76
N LEU A 31 -0.72 6.12 11.60
CA LEU A 31 0.30 7.16 11.46
C LEU A 31 1.12 7.36 12.72
N ASP A 32 0.49 7.38 13.89
CA ASP A 32 1.20 7.56 15.15
C ASP A 32 2.14 6.39 15.43
N MET A 33 1.69 5.17 15.14
CA MET A 33 2.52 3.97 15.21
C MET A 33 3.65 3.99 14.17
N LEU A 34 3.35 4.36 12.91
CA LEU A 34 4.33 4.46 11.85
C LEU A 34 5.44 5.45 12.19
N CYS A 35 5.06 6.66 12.65
CA CYS A 35 6.02 7.70 13.00
C CYS A 35 6.89 7.30 14.21
N SER A 36 6.28 6.74 15.26
CA SER A 36 7.00 6.42 16.50
C SER A 36 7.93 5.21 16.38
N THR A 37 7.58 4.25 15.54
CA THR A 37 8.26 2.94 15.50
C THR A 37 9.19 2.78 14.30
N VAL A 38 8.76 3.23 13.10
CA VAL A 38 9.46 2.95 11.84
C VAL A 38 9.96 4.20 11.11
N MET A 39 9.59 5.40 11.58
CA MET A 39 10.08 6.68 11.05
C MET A 39 10.74 7.54 12.16
N PRO A 40 11.86 7.11 12.74
CA PRO A 40 12.43 7.76 13.93
C PRO A 40 13.05 9.14 13.65
N HIS A 41 13.24 9.53 12.39
CA HIS A 41 14.00 10.73 12.03
C HIS A 41 13.19 12.04 12.11
N GLY A 42 11.87 11.99 12.31
CA GLY A 42 11.03 13.15 12.62
C GLY A 42 11.04 14.27 11.56
N HIS A 43 11.25 15.49 12.02
CA HIS A 43 11.22 16.67 11.17
C HIS A 43 12.26 16.66 10.03
N GLY A 44 11.80 17.02 8.82
CA GLY A 44 12.66 17.15 7.65
C GLY A 44 12.89 15.86 6.87
N THR A 45 12.43 14.71 7.36
CA THR A 45 12.51 13.42 6.63
C THR A 45 11.87 13.54 5.25
N ARG A 46 12.59 13.15 4.20
CA ARG A 46 12.09 13.16 2.83
C ARG A 46 11.34 11.87 2.55
N VAL A 47 10.06 11.99 2.30
CA VAL A 47 9.15 10.85 2.13
C VAL A 47 8.55 10.86 0.74
N LEU A 48 8.57 9.71 0.06
CA LEU A 48 7.76 9.44 -1.11
C LEU A 48 6.61 8.52 -0.70
N ASP A 49 5.37 9.00 -0.83
CA ASP A 49 4.16 8.18 -0.62
C ASP A 49 3.62 7.71 -1.97
N VAL A 50 3.81 6.42 -2.26
CA VAL A 50 3.47 5.78 -3.55
C VAL A 50 2.07 5.19 -3.50
N ALA A 51 1.26 5.54 -4.52
CA ALA A 51 -0.17 5.27 -4.57
C ALA A 51 -0.89 5.91 -3.36
N CYS A 52 -0.64 7.21 -3.17
CA CYS A 52 -1.06 7.98 -2.00
C CYS A 52 -2.58 8.22 -1.93
N GLY A 53 -3.34 7.94 -3.00
CA GLY A 53 -4.75 8.25 -3.11
C GLY A 53 -5.03 9.74 -2.89
N PHE A 54 -6.06 10.05 -2.10
CA PHE A 54 -6.39 11.43 -1.72
C PHE A 54 -5.47 12.04 -0.64
N GLY A 55 -4.32 11.40 -0.39
CA GLY A 55 -3.22 12.00 0.37
C GLY A 55 -3.34 11.94 1.89
N ARG A 56 -4.19 11.08 2.47
CA ARG A 56 -4.45 11.04 3.92
C ARG A 56 -3.19 10.79 4.77
N HIS A 57 -2.25 9.94 4.31
CA HIS A 57 -0.97 9.72 4.99
C HIS A 57 0.03 10.82 4.64
N ALA A 58 0.17 11.15 3.37
CA ALA A 58 1.09 12.19 2.90
C ALA A 58 0.82 13.54 3.57
N GLY A 59 -0.45 13.97 3.64
CA GLY A 59 -0.87 15.21 4.29
C GLY A 59 -0.53 15.21 5.77
N ALA A 60 -0.94 14.16 6.49
CA ALA A 60 -0.68 14.07 7.93
C ALA A 60 0.81 13.98 8.28
N LEU A 61 1.65 13.37 7.42
CA LEU A 61 3.11 13.38 7.60
C LEU A 61 3.72 14.75 7.33
N THR A 62 3.17 15.51 6.37
CA THR A 62 3.58 16.90 6.14
C THR A 62 3.27 17.77 7.36
N GLU A 63 2.09 17.63 7.96
CA GLU A 63 1.71 18.33 9.19
C GLU A 63 2.64 17.99 10.38
N ARG A 64 3.24 16.79 10.38
CA ARG A 64 4.26 16.37 11.34
C ARG A 64 5.68 16.82 11.00
N GLY A 65 5.84 17.64 9.95
CA GLY A 65 7.13 18.23 9.57
C GLY A 65 7.98 17.40 8.61
N CYS A 66 7.46 16.34 8.02
CA CYS A 66 8.13 15.63 6.92
C CYS A 66 8.05 16.42 5.60
N ARG A 67 9.02 16.20 4.70
CA ARG A 67 9.01 16.72 3.33
C ARG A 67 8.44 15.64 2.41
N VAL A 68 7.13 15.69 2.18
CA VAL A 68 6.42 14.60 1.48
C VAL A 68 6.15 14.94 0.02
N VAL A 69 6.37 13.95 -0.84
CA VAL A 69 5.85 13.90 -2.21
C VAL A 69 4.90 12.72 -2.30
N GLY A 70 3.61 12.97 -2.54
CA GLY A 70 2.64 11.92 -2.81
C GLY A 70 2.45 11.71 -4.30
N ILE A 71 2.44 10.46 -4.75
CA ILE A 71 2.15 10.11 -6.15
C ILE A 71 0.99 9.13 -6.24
N ASP A 72 0.13 9.33 -7.22
CA ASP A 72 -0.93 8.39 -7.58
C ASP A 72 -1.20 8.43 -9.09
N ALA A 73 -1.66 7.32 -9.66
CA ALA A 73 -1.99 7.23 -11.08
C ALA A 73 -3.33 7.92 -11.42
N SER A 74 -4.20 8.15 -10.44
CA SER A 74 -5.51 8.79 -10.59
C SER A 74 -5.39 10.31 -10.48
N PRO A 75 -5.69 11.06 -11.57
CA PRO A 75 -5.76 12.53 -11.52
C PRO A 75 -6.81 13.04 -10.53
N GLU A 76 -7.92 12.31 -10.38
CA GLU A 76 -9.02 12.64 -9.47
C GLU A 76 -8.55 12.57 -8.02
N GLN A 77 -7.86 11.48 -7.64
CA GLN A 77 -7.29 11.33 -6.30
C GLN A 77 -6.27 12.43 -6.01
N ILE A 78 -5.38 12.73 -6.95
CA ILE A 78 -4.40 13.82 -6.81
C ILE A 78 -5.07 15.20 -6.72
N SER A 79 -6.11 15.45 -7.51
CA SER A 79 -6.88 16.69 -7.41
C SER A 79 -7.49 16.85 -6.01
N ARG A 80 -8.08 15.78 -5.50
CA ARG A 80 -8.66 15.73 -4.15
C ARG A 80 -7.58 15.91 -3.06
N ALA A 81 -6.44 15.27 -3.20
CA ALA A 81 -5.31 15.39 -2.27
C ALA A 81 -4.81 16.84 -2.15
N ARG A 82 -4.67 17.54 -3.28
CA ARG A 82 -4.26 18.95 -3.32
C ARG A 82 -5.26 19.89 -2.65
N GLN A 83 -6.55 19.58 -2.74
CA GLN A 83 -7.59 20.36 -2.05
C GLN A 83 -7.55 20.15 -0.54
N LEU A 84 -7.35 18.91 -0.09
CA LEU A 84 -7.34 18.56 1.34
C LEU A 84 -6.05 18.99 2.03
N TYR A 85 -4.91 18.89 1.33
CA TYR A 85 -3.57 19.09 1.90
C TYR A 85 -2.73 20.02 1.01
N PRO A 86 -3.07 21.32 0.92
CA PRO A 86 -2.42 22.27 0.00
C PRO A 86 -0.93 22.50 0.27
N GLN A 87 -0.45 22.14 1.46
CA GLN A 87 0.96 22.25 1.84
C GLN A 87 1.81 21.05 1.37
N THR A 88 1.17 19.96 0.92
CA THR A 88 1.85 18.75 0.48
C THR A 88 2.00 18.74 -1.04
N ARG A 89 3.15 18.30 -1.53
CA ARG A 89 3.37 18.14 -2.97
C ARG A 89 2.76 16.83 -3.47
N PHE A 90 1.82 16.94 -4.43
CA PHE A 90 1.20 15.78 -5.09
C PHE A 90 1.43 15.80 -6.59
N VAL A 91 1.72 14.61 -7.17
CA VAL A 91 2.02 14.43 -8.59
C VAL A 91 1.23 13.25 -9.16
N VAL A 92 0.57 13.43 -10.29
CA VAL A 92 0.00 12.31 -11.05
C VAL A 92 1.16 11.55 -11.69
N ALA A 93 1.41 10.32 -11.24
CA ALA A 93 2.51 9.51 -11.75
C ALA A 93 2.21 8.01 -11.63
N ASP A 94 2.81 7.23 -12.51
CA ASP A 94 2.86 5.78 -12.42
C ASP A 94 3.84 5.37 -11.31
N MET A 95 3.46 4.42 -10.47
CA MET A 95 4.32 3.93 -9.38
C MET A 95 5.63 3.30 -9.88
N ARG A 96 5.70 2.86 -11.16
CA ARG A 96 6.91 2.36 -11.82
C ARG A 96 7.87 3.49 -12.24
N GLN A 97 7.42 4.74 -12.21
CA GLN A 97 8.18 5.92 -12.62
C GLN A 97 8.02 7.04 -11.59
N PRO A 98 8.47 6.83 -10.35
CA PRO A 98 8.38 7.85 -9.32
C PRO A 98 9.25 9.06 -9.66
N PRO A 99 8.93 10.26 -9.15
CA PRO A 99 9.80 11.41 -9.23
C PRO A 99 11.20 11.10 -8.69
N PRO A 100 12.26 11.67 -9.25
CA PRO A 100 13.63 11.42 -8.80
C PRO A 100 13.79 11.82 -7.34
N GLY A 101 14.56 10.99 -6.60
CA GLY A 101 14.96 11.23 -5.20
C GLY A 101 16.00 12.36 -5.06
N PRO A 102 16.66 12.41 -3.93
CA PRO A 102 16.77 11.33 -2.93
C PRO A 102 15.65 11.37 -1.87
N TYR A 103 15.15 10.19 -1.47
CA TYR A 103 14.20 10.03 -0.35
C TYR A 103 14.83 9.20 0.77
N ASP A 104 14.50 9.54 2.01
CA ASP A 104 14.91 8.80 3.20
C ASP A 104 13.98 7.60 3.41
N VAL A 105 12.69 7.78 3.07
CA VAL A 105 11.64 6.78 3.21
C VAL A 105 10.77 6.75 1.96
N VAL A 106 10.46 5.55 1.50
CA VAL A 106 9.40 5.29 0.52
C VAL A 106 8.28 4.53 1.23
N LEU A 107 7.05 5.00 1.08
CA LEU A 107 5.85 4.36 1.61
C LEU A 107 5.03 3.75 0.48
N ASN A 108 4.48 2.56 0.70
CA ASN A 108 3.41 1.99 -0.10
C ASN A 108 2.42 1.28 0.82
N LEU A 109 1.37 1.98 1.18
CA LEU A 109 0.44 1.58 2.22
C LEU A 109 -0.88 1.08 1.64
N TRP A 110 -1.64 0.33 2.46
CA TRP A 110 -3.00 -0.12 2.15
C TRP A 110 -3.13 -1.09 0.98
N THR A 111 -2.12 -1.95 0.78
CA THR A 111 -2.15 -2.99 -0.27
C THR A 111 -2.27 -2.41 -1.69
N SER A 112 -1.53 -1.35 -1.99
CA SER A 112 -1.42 -0.85 -3.36
C SER A 112 -0.44 -1.69 -4.20
N PHE A 113 0.45 -2.45 -3.55
CA PHE A 113 1.33 -3.43 -4.22
C PHE A 113 0.53 -4.66 -4.69
N GLY A 114 0.81 -5.13 -5.91
CA GLY A 114 0.07 -6.23 -6.55
C GLY A 114 -1.10 -5.78 -7.42
N LEU A 115 -1.33 -4.46 -7.54
CA LEU A 115 -2.36 -3.90 -8.43
C LEU A 115 -1.89 -3.81 -9.88
N LEU A 116 -0.61 -3.87 -10.16
CA LEU A 116 -0.08 -3.80 -11.52
C LEU A 116 -0.41 -5.07 -12.33
N PRO A 117 -0.45 -4.98 -13.67
CA PRO A 117 -0.91 -6.07 -14.53
C PRO A 117 -0.10 -7.36 -14.36
N THR A 118 1.22 -7.25 -14.29
CA THR A 118 2.12 -8.40 -14.26
C THR A 118 3.05 -8.39 -13.04
N ARG A 119 3.61 -9.56 -12.70
CA ARG A 119 4.68 -9.64 -11.70
C ARG A 119 5.92 -8.83 -12.10
N ALA A 120 6.21 -8.76 -13.39
CA ALA A 120 7.33 -7.97 -13.89
C ALA A 120 7.12 -6.47 -13.66
N ASP A 121 5.88 -5.97 -13.80
CA ASP A 121 5.54 -4.59 -13.46
C ASP A 121 5.69 -4.32 -11.95
N ASP A 122 5.25 -5.25 -11.10
CA ASP A 122 5.41 -5.14 -9.65
C ASP A 122 6.91 -5.08 -9.28
N LEU A 123 7.75 -5.91 -9.91
CA LEU A 123 9.20 -5.91 -9.70
C LEU A 123 9.85 -4.61 -10.21
N ALA A 124 9.40 -4.10 -11.37
CA ALA A 124 9.87 -2.81 -11.89
C ALA A 124 9.53 -1.66 -10.93
N ALA A 125 8.37 -1.68 -10.31
CA ALA A 125 7.98 -0.70 -9.29
C ALA A 125 8.90 -0.78 -8.06
N LEU A 126 9.12 -1.97 -7.50
CA LEU A 126 10.04 -2.16 -6.36
C LEU A 126 11.47 -1.67 -6.68
N THR A 127 11.97 -1.98 -7.88
CA THR A 127 13.28 -1.53 -8.34
C THR A 127 13.34 0.00 -8.45
N ALA A 128 12.30 0.61 -9.00
CA ALA A 128 12.21 2.07 -9.10
C ALA A 128 12.18 2.74 -7.71
N TRP A 129 11.44 2.16 -6.75
CA TRP A 129 11.39 2.68 -5.37
C TRP A 129 12.74 2.56 -4.67
N ARG A 130 13.43 1.41 -4.84
CA ARG A 130 14.78 1.23 -4.31
C ARG A 130 15.76 2.27 -4.87
N ASN A 131 15.68 2.59 -6.15
CA ASN A 131 16.62 3.49 -6.83
C ASN A 131 16.46 4.98 -6.44
N VAL A 132 15.32 5.37 -5.89
CA VAL A 132 15.09 6.74 -5.41
C VAL A 132 15.39 6.91 -3.92
N LEU A 133 15.69 5.83 -3.20
CA LEU A 133 16.13 5.87 -1.79
C LEU A 133 17.60 6.28 -1.70
N VAL A 134 17.93 7.01 -0.63
CA VAL A 134 19.34 7.23 -0.23
C VAL A 134 19.99 5.92 0.23
N PRO A 135 21.33 5.83 0.25
CA PRO A 135 22.01 4.78 1.04
C PRO A 135 21.48 4.77 2.48
N GLY A 136 21.11 3.60 3.00
CA GLY A 136 20.47 3.46 4.31
C GLY A 136 19.00 3.87 4.39
N GLY A 137 18.40 4.31 3.29
CA GLY A 137 16.97 4.62 3.21
C GLY A 137 16.09 3.39 3.28
N THR A 138 14.83 3.58 3.67
CA THR A 138 13.91 2.46 3.98
C THR A 138 12.63 2.53 3.15
N LEU A 139 12.26 1.40 2.55
CA LEU A 139 10.92 1.14 2.03
C LEU A 139 10.05 0.58 3.16
N ILE A 140 8.88 1.17 3.35
CA ILE A 140 7.86 0.70 4.28
C ILE A 140 6.60 0.37 3.50
N MET A 141 6.12 -0.87 3.62
CA MET A 141 4.89 -1.31 2.97
C MET A 141 3.91 -1.87 4.00
N ASP A 142 2.63 -1.75 3.71
CA ASP A 142 1.56 -2.41 4.45
C ASP A 142 0.69 -3.22 3.47
N VAL A 143 0.80 -4.54 3.53
CA VAL A 143 0.28 -5.47 2.52
C VAL A 143 -0.68 -6.50 3.13
N ALA A 144 -1.80 -6.73 2.47
CA ALA A 144 -2.64 -7.90 2.73
C ALA A 144 -2.07 -9.09 1.94
N THR A 145 -1.35 -9.98 2.62
CA THR A 145 -0.72 -11.14 1.99
C THR A 145 -1.70 -12.27 1.67
N ARG A 146 -1.25 -13.25 0.89
CA ARG A 146 -2.05 -14.43 0.53
C ARG A 146 -2.47 -15.19 1.78
N GLU A 147 -1.60 -15.38 2.74
CA GLU A 147 -1.92 -16.09 4.00
C GLU A 147 -3.05 -15.41 4.77
N ARG A 148 -3.07 -14.07 4.79
CA ARG A 148 -4.18 -13.33 5.39
C ARG A 148 -5.47 -13.50 4.59
N ALA A 149 -5.40 -13.43 3.28
CA ALA A 149 -6.57 -13.59 2.41
C ALA A 149 -7.15 -15.01 2.54
N GLU A 150 -6.29 -16.04 2.56
CA GLU A 150 -6.69 -17.43 2.78
C GLU A 150 -7.35 -17.61 4.14
N TYR A 151 -6.72 -17.17 5.20
CA TYR A 151 -7.25 -17.29 6.57
C TYR A 151 -8.66 -16.69 6.73
N LEU A 152 -8.91 -15.54 6.07
CA LEU A 152 -10.19 -14.83 6.20
C LEU A 152 -11.27 -15.31 5.22
N ASN A 153 -10.92 -15.99 4.12
CA ASN A 153 -11.83 -16.17 3.00
C ASN A 153 -11.82 -17.58 2.40
N ARG A 154 -10.87 -18.45 2.76
CA ARG A 154 -10.78 -19.80 2.22
C ARG A 154 -11.43 -20.78 3.17
N GLU A 155 -12.35 -21.60 2.65
CA GLU A 155 -12.94 -22.73 3.34
C GLU A 155 -12.42 -24.02 2.69
N GLY A 156 -11.79 -24.87 3.51
CA GLY A 156 -11.22 -26.13 3.03
C GLY A 156 -10.05 -25.96 2.04
N SER A 157 -9.94 -26.90 1.08
CA SER A 157 -8.87 -26.94 0.08
C SER A 157 -9.30 -26.45 -1.31
N GLU A 158 -10.34 -25.65 -1.41
CA GLU A 158 -10.86 -25.16 -2.68
C GLU A 158 -9.82 -24.33 -3.44
N ARG A 159 -9.76 -24.55 -4.76
CA ARG A 159 -8.96 -23.73 -5.68
C ARG A 159 -9.52 -22.32 -5.82
N ILE A 160 -10.83 -22.18 -5.81
CA ILE A 160 -11.54 -20.90 -5.99
C ILE A 160 -12.53 -20.75 -4.84
N SER A 161 -12.47 -19.64 -4.15
CA SER A 161 -13.49 -19.23 -3.18
C SER A 161 -14.18 -17.94 -3.60
N THR A 162 -15.45 -17.82 -3.21
CA THR A 162 -16.22 -16.59 -3.40
C THR A 162 -16.77 -16.11 -2.08
N LYS A 163 -16.80 -14.81 -1.86
CA LYS A 163 -17.34 -14.21 -0.65
C LYS A 163 -18.14 -12.97 -0.98
N ARG A 164 -19.29 -12.85 -0.35
CA ARG A 164 -20.12 -11.64 -0.43
C ARG A 164 -20.35 -11.09 0.98
N VAL A 165 -20.06 -9.81 1.16
CA VAL A 165 -20.24 -9.11 2.45
C VAL A 165 -20.89 -7.76 2.18
N THR A 166 -21.94 -7.43 2.95
CA THR A 166 -22.55 -6.10 2.93
C THR A 166 -22.27 -5.40 4.26
N ARG A 167 -21.78 -4.16 4.18
CA ARG A 167 -21.56 -3.28 5.34
C ARG A 167 -22.22 -1.95 5.05
N GLY A 168 -23.28 -1.62 5.79
CA GLY A 168 -24.14 -0.47 5.47
C GLY A 168 -24.71 -0.61 4.07
N CYS A 169 -24.54 0.40 3.25
CA CYS A 169 -24.99 0.43 1.85
C CYS A 169 -23.97 -0.17 0.86
N VAL A 170 -22.79 -0.62 1.32
CA VAL A 170 -21.74 -1.13 0.43
C VAL A 170 -21.72 -2.66 0.42
N THR A 171 -21.89 -3.25 -0.75
CA THR A 171 -21.70 -4.68 -1.00
C THR A 171 -20.32 -4.92 -1.62
N THR A 172 -19.60 -5.87 -1.05
CA THR A 172 -18.32 -6.39 -1.57
C THR A 172 -18.51 -7.83 -2.01
N GLU A 173 -18.21 -8.11 -3.27
CA GLU A 173 -18.18 -9.45 -3.85
C GLU A 173 -16.74 -9.76 -4.23
N ALA A 174 -16.17 -10.80 -3.65
CA ALA A 174 -14.79 -11.20 -3.90
C ALA A 174 -14.74 -12.63 -4.44
N ARG A 175 -13.88 -12.84 -5.43
CA ARG A 175 -13.50 -14.15 -5.96
C ARG A 175 -11.99 -14.29 -5.83
N TYR A 176 -11.55 -15.36 -5.22
CA TYR A 176 -10.14 -15.67 -5.03
C TYR A 176 -9.76 -16.88 -5.87
N ASP A 177 -8.69 -16.75 -6.65
CA ASP A 177 -8.00 -17.86 -7.30
C ASP A 177 -6.71 -18.15 -6.54
N TRP A 178 -6.76 -19.17 -5.69
CA TRP A 178 -5.66 -19.48 -4.76
C TRP A 178 -4.44 -20.07 -5.48
N ALA A 179 -4.65 -20.77 -6.61
CA ALA A 179 -3.56 -21.31 -7.41
C ALA A 179 -2.77 -20.21 -8.11
N GLU A 180 -3.46 -19.20 -8.65
CA GLU A 180 -2.85 -18.05 -9.32
C GLU A 180 -2.43 -16.95 -8.33
N GLY A 181 -2.86 -17.01 -7.07
CA GLY A 181 -2.64 -15.96 -6.09
C GLY A 181 -3.30 -14.63 -6.49
N ILE A 182 -4.50 -14.67 -7.04
CA ILE A 182 -5.20 -13.48 -7.53
C ILE A 182 -6.57 -13.36 -6.87
N SER A 183 -6.89 -12.14 -6.43
CA SER A 183 -8.25 -11.77 -6.04
C SER A 183 -8.87 -10.84 -7.06
N TYR A 184 -10.16 -11.04 -7.30
CA TYR A 184 -11.04 -10.16 -8.07
C TYR A 184 -12.12 -9.66 -7.13
N VAL A 185 -12.18 -8.37 -6.89
CA VAL A 185 -13.12 -7.77 -5.95
C VAL A 185 -14.01 -6.77 -6.69
N ARG A 186 -15.30 -6.89 -6.46
CA ARG A 186 -16.29 -5.91 -6.89
C ARG A 186 -16.86 -5.21 -5.67
N TYR A 187 -16.80 -3.90 -5.68
CA TYR A 187 -17.49 -3.04 -4.73
C TYR A 187 -18.70 -2.39 -5.43
N SER A 188 -19.83 -2.36 -4.74
CA SER A 188 -21.06 -1.73 -5.27
C SER A 188 -21.88 -1.06 -4.18
N ARG A 189 -22.49 0.07 -4.51
CA ARG A 189 -23.50 0.82 -3.77
C ARG A 189 -24.31 1.68 -4.75
N ASP A 190 -25.51 2.02 -4.42
CA ASP A 190 -26.41 2.97 -5.14
C ASP A 190 -25.89 3.53 -6.48
N GLY A 191 -26.04 2.77 -7.56
CA GLY A 191 -25.63 3.17 -8.91
C GLY A 191 -24.12 3.18 -9.19
N TRP A 192 -23.26 3.04 -8.18
CA TRP A 192 -21.81 2.95 -8.34
C TRP A 192 -21.32 1.51 -8.22
N SER A 193 -20.45 1.10 -9.12
CA SER A 193 -19.79 -0.23 -9.04
C SER A 193 -18.43 -0.19 -9.70
N ARG A 194 -17.42 -0.76 -9.02
CA ARG A 194 -16.05 -0.88 -9.53
C ARG A 194 -15.48 -2.25 -9.23
N ARG A 195 -14.56 -2.69 -10.09
CA ARG A 195 -13.86 -3.98 -9.96
C ARG A 195 -12.37 -3.72 -9.86
N CYS A 196 -11.72 -4.50 -9.00
CA CYS A 196 -10.28 -4.48 -8.79
C CYS A 196 -9.75 -5.90 -8.92
N ARG A 197 -8.59 -6.04 -9.53
CA ARG A 197 -7.77 -7.25 -9.54
C ARG A 197 -6.53 -6.99 -8.70
N THR A 198 -6.20 -7.88 -7.76
CA THR A 198 -4.99 -7.75 -6.95
C THR A 198 -4.23 -9.07 -6.95
N ARG A 199 -2.93 -9.03 -7.22
CA ARG A 199 -2.03 -10.14 -6.98
C ARG A 199 -1.75 -10.24 -5.50
N LEU A 200 -2.02 -11.39 -4.92
CA LEU A 200 -1.79 -11.69 -3.51
C LEU A 200 -0.44 -12.39 -3.39
N TYR A 201 0.55 -11.67 -2.94
CA TYR A 201 1.85 -12.25 -2.61
C TYR A 201 1.76 -13.00 -1.28
N SER A 202 2.32 -14.20 -1.22
CA SER A 202 2.68 -14.81 0.06
C SER A 202 3.88 -14.07 0.67
N ARG A 203 4.09 -14.21 1.98
CA ARG A 203 5.25 -13.58 2.63
C ARG A 203 6.59 -14.00 2.01
N PRO A 204 6.84 -15.30 1.71
CA PRO A 204 8.05 -15.69 1.01
C PRO A 204 8.18 -15.11 -0.41
N GLU A 205 7.09 -15.03 -1.19
CA GLU A 205 7.10 -14.42 -2.51
C GLU A 205 7.38 -12.92 -2.45
N LEU A 206 6.84 -12.23 -1.43
CA LEU A 206 7.06 -10.81 -1.22
C LEU A 206 8.53 -10.53 -0.84
N GLU A 207 9.09 -11.33 0.06
CA GLU A 207 10.51 -11.25 0.43
C GLU A 207 11.42 -11.50 -0.77
N LEU A 208 11.12 -12.52 -1.56
CA LEU A 208 11.87 -12.83 -2.79
C LEU A 208 11.83 -11.66 -3.78
N ALA A 209 10.66 -11.08 -4.04
CA ALA A 209 10.52 -9.94 -4.94
C ALA A 209 11.30 -8.70 -4.48
N LEU A 210 11.34 -8.44 -3.17
CA LEU A 210 12.14 -7.36 -2.59
C LEU A 210 13.64 -7.61 -2.78
N ARG A 211 14.11 -8.83 -2.55
CA ARG A 211 15.52 -9.20 -2.79
C ARG A 211 15.89 -9.13 -4.28
N GLU A 212 15.02 -9.60 -5.17
CA GLU A 212 15.20 -9.46 -6.62
C GLU A 212 15.29 -7.99 -7.06
N ALA A 213 14.53 -7.09 -6.41
CA ALA A 213 14.61 -5.64 -6.64
C ALA A 213 15.86 -4.98 -6.05
N GLY A 214 16.70 -5.72 -5.30
CA GLY A 214 17.99 -5.26 -4.77
C GLY A 214 17.92 -4.71 -3.34
N PHE A 215 16.86 -4.98 -2.58
CA PHE A 215 16.84 -4.72 -1.14
C PHE A 215 17.63 -5.80 -0.41
N THR A 216 18.58 -5.39 0.43
CA THR A 216 19.50 -6.32 1.13
C THR A 216 19.03 -6.68 2.53
N ALA A 217 18.38 -5.74 3.22
CA ALA A 217 17.77 -5.94 4.53
C ALA A 217 16.25 -5.96 4.37
N VAL A 218 15.62 -7.12 4.60
CA VAL A 218 14.15 -7.29 4.51
C VAL A 218 13.66 -7.90 5.81
N SER A 219 12.66 -7.27 6.43
CA SER A 219 11.98 -7.80 7.61
C SER A 219 10.46 -7.65 7.47
N LEU A 220 9.72 -8.63 8.01
CA LEU A 220 8.27 -8.72 7.93
C LEU A 220 7.68 -8.74 9.33
N TRP A 221 6.70 -7.88 9.59
CA TRP A 221 6.04 -7.69 10.87
C TRP A 221 4.53 -7.75 10.74
N GLY A 222 3.84 -8.05 11.83
CA GLY A 222 2.38 -8.17 11.86
C GLY A 222 1.64 -6.85 11.99
N ASP A 223 2.35 -5.79 12.36
CA ASP A 223 1.82 -4.43 12.54
C ASP A 223 2.97 -3.41 12.62
N PHE A 224 2.64 -2.12 12.67
CA PHE A 224 3.64 -1.04 12.79
C PHE A 224 4.32 -0.97 14.16
N LYS A 225 3.85 -1.72 15.17
CA LYS A 225 4.53 -1.89 16.47
C LYS A 225 5.60 -2.99 16.41
N LEU A 226 5.90 -3.50 15.22
CA LEU A 226 6.86 -4.58 14.99
C LEU A 226 6.50 -5.88 15.75
N GLY A 227 5.21 -6.13 15.93
CA GLY A 227 4.72 -7.37 16.50
C GLY A 227 4.87 -8.55 15.53
N PRO A 228 4.76 -9.80 16.03
CA PRO A 228 4.93 -10.99 15.18
C PRO A 228 3.87 -11.05 14.09
N VAL A 229 4.28 -11.57 12.93
CA VAL A 229 3.34 -11.89 11.84
C VAL A 229 2.32 -12.93 12.28
N GLY A 230 1.12 -12.84 11.75
CA GLY A 230 0.04 -13.79 12.05
C GLY A 230 -0.89 -13.96 10.85
N PRO A 231 -1.69 -15.05 10.81
CA PRO A 231 -2.53 -15.34 9.65
C PRO A 231 -3.62 -14.28 9.42
N ALA A 232 -4.16 -13.68 10.48
CA ALA A 232 -5.21 -12.66 10.38
C ALA A 232 -4.65 -11.24 10.17
N LYS A 233 -3.37 -11.02 10.44
CA LYS A 233 -2.74 -9.68 10.40
C LYS A 233 -2.37 -9.30 8.97
N ARG A 234 -2.33 -8.00 8.71
CA ARG A 234 -1.61 -7.44 7.55
C ARG A 234 -0.11 -7.68 7.76
N THR A 235 0.68 -7.50 6.73
CA THR A 235 2.13 -7.61 6.84
C THR A 235 2.74 -6.25 6.60
N VAL A 236 3.45 -5.73 7.60
CA VAL A 236 4.31 -4.56 7.47
C VAL A 236 5.68 -5.03 7.02
N VAL A 237 6.18 -4.45 5.95
CA VAL A 237 7.50 -4.69 5.37
C VAL A 237 8.40 -3.52 5.72
N LEU A 238 9.58 -3.80 6.21
CA LEU A 238 10.70 -2.86 6.25
C LEU A 238 11.82 -3.41 5.37
N ALA A 239 12.19 -2.67 4.33
CA ALA A 239 13.24 -3.10 3.41
C ALA A 239 14.25 -1.98 3.16
N GLY A 240 15.52 -2.24 3.43
CA GLY A 240 16.64 -1.30 3.30
C GLY A 240 17.61 -1.65 2.17
N THR A 241 18.37 -0.65 1.74
CA THR A 241 19.41 -0.80 0.71
C THR A 241 20.76 -1.24 1.27
N GLU A 242 20.96 -1.14 2.57
CA GLU A 242 22.12 -1.60 3.32
C GLU A 242 21.65 -2.46 4.49
N ALA A 243 22.55 -3.28 5.05
CA ALA A 243 22.27 -4.04 6.26
C ALA A 243 22.17 -3.08 7.47
N SER A 244 21.08 -2.31 7.55
CA SER A 244 20.74 -1.61 8.77
C SER A 244 20.30 -2.64 9.80
N ALA A 245 20.86 -2.56 11.00
CA ALA A 245 20.36 -3.35 12.12
C ALA A 245 18.85 -3.10 12.24
N PRO A 246 18.01 -4.12 12.46
CA PRO A 246 16.62 -3.90 12.77
C PRO A 246 16.53 -2.93 13.94
N PRO A 247 15.52 -2.03 13.99
CA PRO A 247 15.34 -1.17 15.15
C PRO A 247 15.29 -2.04 16.41
N PRO A 248 15.87 -1.58 17.52
CA PRO A 248 15.87 -2.37 18.76
C PRO A 248 14.41 -2.70 19.10
N VAL A 249 14.16 -3.98 19.33
CA VAL A 249 12.87 -4.47 19.84
C VAL A 249 12.71 -3.86 21.23
N PRO A 250 11.59 -3.18 21.54
CA PRO A 250 11.35 -2.59 22.85
C PRO A 250 11.27 -3.63 23.97
#